data_d7d0e62fc53178a34262cc2c002afed3
#
_entry.id   d7d0e62fc53178a34262cc2c002afed3
#
_cell.length_a   1.000
_cell.length_b   1.000
_cell.length_c   1.000
_cell.angle_alpha   90.00
_cell.angle_beta   90.00
_cell.angle_gamma   90.00
#
_symmetry.space_group_name_H-M   'P 1'
#
loop_
_entity.id
_entity.type
_entity.pdbx_description
1 polymer ?
#
loop_
_entity_poly.entity_id
_entity_poly.type
_entity_poly.pdbx_seq_one_letter_code
_entity_poly.pdbx_strand_id
1 'polypeptide(L)'
;MFKTVAGLFGSVAASSYLFAQTVEAKGDNIPQTDVPALTEDEFDRGNKIFQQRCAGCHGVLRTGATGPDITPERTRKLGYQYVKDFITYGSPGGMPNWGTSGDLTADEVEIMARYVLSDVAQPPDWNLSDIKTTWEVNVPPEKRPKKKQNNYNLENIFSVTLRDTGEVALIDGDTKKIITVIMTGYAVHISRVSASGRYIFVIGRDGKINMIDLYMKVPDSVASIKIGMEARSVETSKFKGWEDKYAIGGCYWPPQYVIMNGDTLEPLIVEGTRGTTYDTYEYHREPRVAAIVASHYRPEFIMNLKEIGKILFVDYSDLHNLKTTTVRAERFLHDGGFNFSKRYLLMAANARNRIVVVDTKEAKLAKIVDVSIKPHPGRGANFLHPKFGPVWATSALGDEMISLIGTDPDKNPQHAWKVVETLEGQGGGSLFVKTHPKSKNLYVDTALNPDEDIASSIAVFDIKNLNKGYDVLPIGDWSGIKEGMRRIVQPEFNKNGDEVWFSVWNAKSQESAIVIVDDKTRKLKHVIRDKRIVTPTGKFNVFNTMHDVY
;
A
#
# COMPACT_ATOMS: atom_id res chain seq x y z
N MET A 1 47.50 -47.61 -20.43
CA MET A 1 47.88 -46.21 -20.72
C MET A 1 46.54 -45.40 -20.88
N PHE A 2 46.06 -44.92 -19.81
CA PHE A 2 44.84 -44.07 -19.83
C PHE A 2 45.25 -42.65 -19.45
N LYS A 3 45.02 -41.70 -20.34
CA LYS A 3 45.17 -40.27 -20.07
C LYS A 3 43.80 -39.69 -19.71
N THR A 4 43.68 -39.21 -18.49
CA THR A 4 42.56 -38.49 -17.94
C THR A 4 42.60 -37.04 -18.43
N VAL A 5 41.52 -36.55 -19.04
CA VAL A 5 41.32 -35.14 -19.33
C VAL A 5 40.37 -34.60 -18.27
N ALA A 6 40.86 -33.70 -17.43
CA ALA A 6 40.06 -32.94 -16.48
C ALA A 6 39.51 -31.72 -17.17
N GLY A 7 38.17 -31.64 -17.26
CA GLY A 7 37.48 -30.46 -17.73
C GLY A 7 37.24 -29.47 -16.56
N LEU A 8 37.70 -28.25 -16.76
CA LEU A 8 37.37 -27.11 -15.88
C LEU A 8 35.85 -26.77 -16.03
N PHE A 9 35.10 -26.96 -14.97
CA PHE A 9 33.86 -26.22 -14.77
C PHE A 9 34.15 -25.09 -13.79
N GLY A 10 34.15 -23.88 -14.32
CA GLY A 10 34.32 -22.66 -13.55
C GLY A 10 33.07 -22.39 -12.72
N SER A 11 33.29 -22.19 -11.45
CA SER A 11 32.32 -21.77 -10.43
C SER A 11 31.90 -20.31 -10.65
N VAL A 12 30.64 -20.08 -11.01
CA VAL A 12 29.96 -18.77 -10.97
C VAL A 12 28.73 -18.93 -10.09
N ALA A 13 28.91 -19.33 -8.85
CA ALA A 13 27.81 -19.40 -7.89
C ALA A 13 28.27 -19.13 -6.45
N ALA A 14 29.22 -18.20 -6.26
CA ALA A 14 29.68 -17.87 -4.92
C ALA A 14 29.80 -16.37 -4.62
N SER A 15 29.18 -15.49 -5.44
CA SER A 15 29.32 -14.04 -5.25
C SER A 15 28.17 -13.36 -4.49
N SER A 16 27.03 -14.02 -4.33
CA SER A 16 25.85 -13.41 -3.69
C SER A 16 25.66 -13.76 -2.20
N TYR A 17 26.50 -14.63 -1.64
CA TYR A 17 26.40 -14.99 -0.20
C TYR A 17 27.46 -14.33 0.70
N LEU A 18 28.40 -13.58 0.14
CA LEU A 18 29.51 -13.00 0.93
C LEU A 18 29.25 -11.56 1.40
N PHE A 19 28.18 -10.88 0.93
CA PHE A 19 27.86 -9.52 1.40
C PHE A 19 27.04 -9.45 2.69
N ALA A 20 26.58 -10.58 3.21
CA ALA A 20 25.81 -10.62 4.46
C ALA A 20 26.65 -10.86 5.72
N GLN A 21 27.95 -11.09 5.62
CA GLN A 21 28.76 -11.51 6.77
C GLN A 21 29.98 -10.66 7.12
N THR A 22 30.32 -9.61 6.41
CA THR A 22 31.45 -8.77 6.79
C THR A 22 31.19 -7.29 6.55
N VAL A 23 30.23 -6.71 7.23
CA VAL A 23 30.35 -5.34 7.71
C VAL A 23 30.53 -5.44 9.22
N GLU A 24 31.70 -5.83 9.65
CA GLU A 24 32.19 -5.35 10.93
C GLU A 24 32.34 -3.84 10.79
N ALA A 25 31.31 -3.11 11.23
CA ALA A 25 31.34 -1.68 11.38
C ALA A 25 32.40 -1.34 12.46
N LYS A 26 33.65 -1.14 12.02
CA LYS A 26 34.61 -0.32 12.77
C LYS A 26 34.26 1.14 12.52
N GLY A 27 33.10 1.57 13.01
CA GLY A 27 32.79 2.96 13.26
C GLY A 27 32.77 3.12 14.77
N ASP A 28 33.27 4.24 15.25
CA ASP A 28 33.22 4.63 16.66
C ASP A 28 31.76 4.66 17.09
N ASN A 29 31.24 3.52 17.58
CA ASN A 29 29.92 3.43 18.20
C ASN A 29 29.99 4.34 19.41
N ILE A 30 29.28 5.46 19.39
CA ILE A 30 29.07 6.28 20.56
C ILE A 30 28.48 5.37 21.64
N PRO A 31 29.13 5.18 22.78
CA PRO A 31 28.58 4.37 23.85
C PRO A 31 27.16 4.85 24.16
N GLN A 32 26.24 3.95 24.42
CA GLN A 32 24.82 4.30 24.61
C GLN A 32 24.58 5.30 25.74
N THR A 33 25.51 5.36 26.70
CA THR A 33 25.54 6.33 27.81
C THR A 33 25.80 7.77 27.35
N ASP A 34 26.33 7.95 26.13
CA ASP A 34 26.74 9.27 25.62
C ASP A 34 25.73 9.82 24.57
N VAL A 35 24.69 9.05 24.24
CA VAL A 35 23.62 9.54 23.35
C VAL A 35 22.70 10.49 24.12
N PRO A 36 22.60 11.76 23.75
CA PRO A 36 21.75 12.72 24.46
C PRO A 36 20.29 12.27 24.51
N ALA A 37 19.64 12.46 25.66
CA ALA A 37 18.21 12.23 25.77
C ALA A 37 17.45 13.20 24.85
N LEU A 38 16.28 12.75 24.37
CA LEU A 38 15.37 13.62 23.63
C LEU A 38 14.72 14.62 24.58
N THR A 39 14.59 15.87 24.14
CA THR A 39 13.65 16.83 24.74
C THR A 39 12.21 16.38 24.43
N GLU A 40 11.23 16.95 25.13
CA GLU A 40 9.80 16.64 24.88
C GLU A 40 9.40 16.96 23.43
N ASP A 41 9.80 18.11 22.91
CA ASP A 41 9.53 18.52 21.53
C ASP A 41 10.19 17.58 20.50
N GLU A 42 11.45 17.19 20.73
CA GLU A 42 12.14 16.21 19.88
C GLU A 42 11.46 14.82 19.93
N PHE A 43 10.99 14.43 21.12
CA PHE A 43 10.25 13.17 21.28
C PHE A 43 8.93 13.20 20.49
N ASP A 44 8.17 14.27 20.59
CA ASP A 44 6.91 14.44 19.85
C ASP A 44 7.13 14.49 18.35
N ARG A 45 8.16 15.20 17.89
CA ARG A 45 8.58 15.20 16.48
C ARG A 45 8.99 13.80 16.01
N GLY A 46 9.81 13.11 16.79
CA GLY A 46 10.24 11.74 16.50
C GLY A 46 9.06 10.76 16.43
N ASN A 47 8.14 10.84 17.38
CA ASN A 47 6.91 10.05 17.38
C ASN A 47 6.08 10.31 16.11
N LYS A 48 5.91 11.56 15.74
CA LYS A 48 5.18 11.97 14.54
C LYS A 48 5.82 11.40 13.25
N ILE A 49 7.14 11.53 13.11
CA ILE A 49 7.88 10.97 11.98
C ILE A 49 7.78 9.45 11.98
N PHE A 50 7.91 8.80 13.15
CA PHE A 50 7.80 7.35 13.28
C PHE A 50 6.45 6.84 12.76
N GLN A 51 5.36 7.44 13.18
CA GLN A 51 4.02 7.08 12.73
C GLN A 51 3.87 7.28 11.20
N GLN A 52 4.46 8.33 10.66
CA GLN A 52 4.37 8.63 9.22
C GLN A 52 5.18 7.68 8.33
N ARG A 53 6.41 7.37 8.75
CA ARG A 53 7.42 6.76 7.89
C ARG A 53 7.78 5.33 8.28
N CYS A 54 7.76 5.00 9.57
CA CYS A 54 8.38 3.80 10.12
C CYS A 54 7.36 2.74 10.57
N ALA A 55 6.31 3.17 11.29
CA ALA A 55 5.35 2.26 11.93
C ALA A 55 4.67 1.29 10.95
N GLY A 56 4.45 1.71 9.71
CA GLY A 56 3.87 0.85 8.66
C GLY A 56 4.63 -0.46 8.44
N CYS A 57 5.95 -0.41 8.51
CA CYS A 57 6.82 -1.57 8.33
C CYS A 57 7.26 -2.19 9.66
N HIS A 58 7.55 -1.36 10.67
CA HIS A 58 8.15 -1.82 11.93
C HIS A 58 7.15 -2.06 13.07
N GLY A 59 5.87 -1.72 12.89
CA GLY A 59 4.84 -1.77 13.93
C GLY A 59 4.82 -0.54 14.82
N VAL A 60 3.67 -0.21 15.41
CA VAL A 60 3.52 0.91 16.35
C VAL A 60 4.29 0.62 17.64
N LEU A 61 4.27 -0.62 18.11
CA LEU A 61 5.04 -1.11 19.25
C LEU A 61 6.47 -1.53 18.88
N ARG A 62 6.92 -1.28 17.65
CA ARG A 62 8.26 -1.58 17.13
C ARG A 62 8.63 -3.07 17.09
N THR A 63 7.68 -3.97 17.25
CA THR A 63 7.91 -5.43 17.29
C THR A 63 8.11 -6.07 15.93
N GLY A 64 8.20 -5.26 14.88
CA GLY A 64 8.38 -5.71 13.51
C GLY A 64 7.09 -6.06 12.80
N ALA A 65 7.17 -6.17 11.48
CA ALA A 65 6.13 -6.66 10.59
C ALA A 65 6.69 -6.99 9.21
N THR A 66 6.53 -6.11 8.21
CA THR A 66 7.23 -6.21 6.92
C THR A 66 8.73 -5.89 7.10
N GLY A 67 9.03 -4.88 7.91
CA GLY A 67 10.36 -4.59 8.42
C GLY A 67 10.70 -5.39 9.68
N PRO A 68 11.97 -5.49 10.05
CA PRO A 68 12.39 -6.19 11.24
C PRO A 68 11.90 -5.53 12.53
N ASP A 69 11.97 -6.28 13.63
CA ASP A 69 11.86 -5.76 14.99
C ASP A 69 12.94 -4.68 15.22
N ILE A 70 12.51 -3.53 15.71
CA ILE A 70 13.34 -2.38 16.13
C ILE A 70 12.96 -1.92 17.54
N THR A 71 12.60 -2.87 18.41
CA THR A 71 12.43 -2.58 19.84
C THR A 71 13.70 -2.00 20.43
N PRO A 72 13.63 -1.21 21.50
CA PRO A 72 14.80 -0.61 22.15
C PRO A 72 15.86 -1.64 22.55
N GLU A 73 15.43 -2.82 22.97
CA GLU A 73 16.34 -3.90 23.30
C GLU A 73 17.24 -4.29 22.12
N ARG A 74 16.67 -4.34 20.91
CA ARG A 74 17.41 -4.66 19.69
C ARG A 74 18.23 -3.48 19.17
N THR A 75 17.62 -2.29 19.06
CA THR A 75 18.30 -1.12 18.50
C THR A 75 19.45 -0.65 19.38
N ARG A 76 19.33 -0.78 20.71
CA ARG A 76 20.42 -0.51 21.65
C ARG A 76 21.61 -1.44 21.47
N LYS A 77 21.38 -2.73 21.14
CA LYS A 77 22.48 -3.67 20.81
C LYS A 77 23.17 -3.33 19.48
N LEU A 78 22.43 -2.79 18.51
CA LEU A 78 22.98 -2.36 17.23
C LEU A 78 23.80 -1.07 17.33
N GLY A 79 23.44 -0.20 18.27
CA GLY A 79 24.08 1.07 18.54
C GLY A 79 23.56 2.24 17.70
N TYR A 80 23.77 3.44 18.23
CA TYR A 80 23.26 4.69 17.69
C TYR A 80 23.70 4.93 16.24
N GLN A 81 25.01 4.83 15.96
CA GLN A 81 25.52 5.14 14.62
C GLN A 81 24.96 4.17 13.56
N TYR A 82 24.90 2.88 13.87
CA TYR A 82 24.31 1.88 12.98
C TYR A 82 22.86 2.20 12.64
N VAL A 83 22.05 2.54 13.64
CA VAL A 83 20.63 2.91 13.43
C VAL A 83 20.53 4.18 12.58
N LYS A 84 21.36 5.20 12.86
CA LYS A 84 21.43 6.44 12.10
C LYS A 84 21.76 6.21 10.63
N ASP A 85 22.75 5.36 10.36
CA ASP A 85 23.19 5.03 9.00
C ASP A 85 22.07 4.31 8.22
N PHE A 86 21.37 3.36 8.84
CA PHE A 86 20.24 2.70 8.20
C PHE A 86 19.07 3.66 7.89
N ILE A 87 18.79 4.63 8.76
CA ILE A 87 17.79 5.66 8.48
C ILE A 87 18.27 6.57 7.34
N THR A 88 19.54 6.91 7.32
CA THR A 88 20.12 7.82 6.32
C THR A 88 20.16 7.19 4.92
N TYR A 89 20.74 5.99 4.81
CA TYR A 89 21.09 5.36 3.53
C TYR A 89 20.12 4.27 3.07
N GLY A 90 19.24 3.80 3.96
CA GLY A 90 18.31 2.71 3.65
C GLY A 90 19.00 1.36 3.49
N SER A 91 18.30 0.43 2.83
CA SER A 91 18.85 -0.88 2.48
C SER A 91 18.26 -1.42 1.18
N PRO A 92 19.02 -2.25 0.42
CA PRO A 92 18.48 -2.94 -0.77
C PRO A 92 17.26 -3.83 -0.47
N GLY A 93 17.09 -4.23 0.80
CA GLY A 93 15.95 -5.04 1.26
C GLY A 93 14.65 -4.27 1.45
N GLY A 94 14.52 -3.05 0.91
CA GLY A 94 13.28 -2.26 0.87
C GLY A 94 13.11 -1.25 2.00
N MET A 95 14.14 -0.95 2.80
CA MET A 95 14.12 0.21 3.68
C MET A 95 14.57 1.44 2.88
N PRO A 96 13.70 2.48 2.76
CA PRO A 96 14.08 3.68 2.01
C PRO A 96 15.22 4.45 2.64
N ASN A 97 15.98 5.16 1.82
CA ASN A 97 17.11 6.01 2.20
C ASN A 97 16.64 7.42 2.64
N TRP A 98 15.92 7.48 3.74
CA TRP A 98 15.19 8.68 4.19
C TRP A 98 16.04 9.96 4.29
N GLY A 99 17.32 9.84 4.69
CA GLY A 99 18.23 10.97 4.79
C GLY A 99 18.74 11.42 3.42
N THR A 100 19.31 10.50 2.63
CA THR A 100 19.92 10.87 1.33
C THR A 100 18.90 11.24 0.26
N SER A 101 17.66 10.77 0.39
CA SER A 101 16.55 11.19 -0.48
C SER A 101 16.01 12.60 -0.16
N GLY A 102 16.39 13.18 0.98
CA GLY A 102 15.84 14.46 1.44
C GLY A 102 14.44 14.40 2.03
N ASP A 103 13.88 13.18 2.24
CA ASP A 103 12.59 13.02 2.92
C ASP A 103 12.64 13.35 4.42
N LEU A 104 13.81 13.17 5.03
CA LEU A 104 14.14 13.63 6.37
C LEU A 104 15.36 14.53 6.31
N THR A 105 15.32 15.64 7.05
CA THR A 105 16.49 16.51 7.25
C THR A 105 17.53 15.81 8.12
N ALA A 106 18.77 16.32 8.14
CA ALA A 106 19.81 15.77 9.01
C ALA A 106 19.42 15.81 10.50
N ASP A 107 18.71 16.85 10.94
CA ASP A 107 18.17 16.97 12.30
C ASP A 107 17.09 15.92 12.58
N GLU A 108 16.18 15.70 11.62
CA GLU A 108 15.14 14.65 11.76
C GLU A 108 15.71 13.24 11.77
N VAL A 109 16.76 12.97 11.00
CA VAL A 109 17.50 11.70 11.06
C VAL A 109 18.12 11.51 12.44
N GLU A 110 18.71 12.56 13.01
CA GLU A 110 19.30 12.58 14.34
C GLU A 110 18.25 12.29 15.42
N ILE A 111 17.11 12.99 15.35
CA ILE A 111 15.97 12.77 16.26
C ILE A 111 15.47 11.33 16.13
N MET A 112 15.30 10.83 14.91
CA MET A 112 14.80 9.47 14.68
C MET A 112 15.73 8.39 15.19
N ALA A 113 17.05 8.55 15.03
CA ALA A 113 18.03 7.61 15.56
C ALA A 113 17.93 7.51 17.09
N ARG A 114 17.84 8.66 17.78
CA ARG A 114 17.62 8.72 19.24
C ARG A 114 16.25 8.19 19.64
N TYR A 115 15.21 8.52 18.88
CA TYR A 115 13.83 8.09 19.14
C TYR A 115 13.69 6.57 19.11
N VAL A 116 14.27 5.87 18.13
CA VAL A 116 14.14 4.39 18.09
C VAL A 116 14.98 3.67 19.14
N LEU A 117 15.95 4.35 19.74
CA LEU A 117 16.71 3.85 20.89
C LEU A 117 15.98 4.09 22.23
N SER A 118 15.04 5.03 22.27
CA SER A 118 14.27 5.34 23.48
C SER A 118 13.19 4.29 23.74
N ASP A 119 12.68 4.23 24.98
CA ASP A 119 11.60 3.32 25.34
C ASP A 119 10.33 3.58 24.52
N VAL A 120 9.59 2.52 24.22
CA VAL A 120 8.36 2.61 23.44
C VAL A 120 7.26 3.18 24.32
N ALA A 121 6.82 4.40 23.99
CA ALA A 121 5.58 4.91 24.56
C ALA A 121 4.41 4.04 24.07
N GLN A 122 3.62 3.51 24.99
CA GLN A 122 2.39 2.82 24.62
C GLN A 122 1.34 3.86 24.27
N PRO A 123 0.86 3.93 23.01
CA PRO A 123 -0.20 4.86 22.64
C PRO A 123 -1.47 4.54 23.44
N PRO A 124 -2.29 5.54 23.78
CA PRO A 124 -3.56 5.32 24.46
C PRO A 124 -4.51 4.47 23.63
N ASP A 125 -5.42 3.76 24.27
CA ASP A 125 -6.57 3.18 23.59
C ASP A 125 -7.47 4.29 23.03
N TRP A 126 -8.30 3.92 22.04
CA TRP A 126 -9.22 4.83 21.37
C TRP A 126 -10.57 4.13 21.25
N ASN A 127 -11.45 4.36 22.19
CA ASN A 127 -12.73 3.67 22.32
C ASN A 127 -13.87 4.42 21.61
N LEU A 128 -15.09 3.87 21.64
CA LEU A 128 -16.25 4.48 20.98
C LEU A 128 -16.56 5.91 21.48
N SER A 129 -16.33 6.19 22.77
CA SER A 129 -16.52 7.55 23.31
C SER A 129 -15.54 8.54 22.66
N ASP A 130 -14.26 8.15 22.56
CA ASP A 130 -13.23 8.97 21.93
C ASP A 130 -13.53 9.19 20.44
N ILE A 131 -13.95 8.13 19.75
CA ILE A 131 -14.34 8.17 18.33
C ILE A 131 -15.48 9.16 18.12
N LYS A 132 -16.53 9.10 18.96
CA LYS A 132 -17.68 10.00 18.87
C LYS A 132 -17.34 11.48 19.06
N THR A 133 -16.31 11.80 19.84
CA THR A 133 -15.90 13.21 20.04
C THR A 133 -15.32 13.84 18.77
N THR A 134 -14.89 13.02 17.81
CA THR A 134 -14.27 13.46 16.55
C THR A 134 -15.20 13.33 15.35
N TRP A 135 -16.40 12.82 15.55
CA TRP A 135 -17.36 12.64 14.47
C TRP A 135 -18.05 13.96 14.12
N GLU A 136 -17.93 14.35 12.85
CA GLU A 136 -18.45 15.59 12.31
C GLU A 136 -19.22 15.34 11.02
N VAL A 137 -20.41 15.93 10.90
CA VAL A 137 -21.22 15.95 9.67
C VAL A 137 -21.28 17.39 9.17
N ASN A 138 -20.38 17.74 8.24
CA ASN A 138 -20.27 19.10 7.70
C ASN A 138 -21.47 19.47 6.82
N VAL A 139 -21.96 18.50 6.03
CA VAL A 139 -23.16 18.65 5.20
C VAL A 139 -24.09 17.46 5.46
N PRO A 140 -25.17 17.65 6.23
CA PRO A 140 -26.15 16.60 6.51
C PRO A 140 -26.76 16.03 5.22
N PRO A 141 -27.13 14.73 5.17
CA PRO A 141 -27.63 14.07 3.96
C PRO A 141 -28.77 14.79 3.26
N GLU A 142 -29.72 15.35 4.03
CA GLU A 142 -30.86 16.08 3.50
C GLU A 142 -30.52 17.43 2.84
N LYS A 143 -29.33 17.99 3.15
CA LYS A 143 -28.81 19.22 2.54
C LYS A 143 -27.89 18.97 1.34
N ARG A 144 -27.51 17.70 1.10
CA ARG A 144 -26.66 17.35 -0.04
C ARG A 144 -27.41 17.43 -1.37
N PRO A 145 -26.69 17.72 -2.47
CA PRO A 145 -27.32 17.74 -3.80
C PRO A 145 -27.97 16.40 -4.13
N LYS A 146 -29.26 16.40 -4.50
CA LYS A 146 -29.94 15.19 -4.99
C LYS A 146 -29.52 14.81 -6.41
N LYS A 147 -28.98 15.75 -7.18
CA LYS A 147 -28.45 15.58 -8.54
C LYS A 147 -27.08 16.25 -8.62
N LYS A 148 -26.22 15.73 -9.47
CA LYS A 148 -24.91 16.28 -9.75
C LYS A 148 -25.00 17.76 -10.17
N GLN A 149 -24.25 18.64 -9.47
CA GLN A 149 -24.22 20.10 -9.68
C GLN A 149 -23.03 20.58 -10.51
N ASN A 150 -22.19 19.67 -10.98
CA ASN A 150 -21.03 19.95 -11.83
C ASN A 150 -21.11 19.17 -13.14
N ASN A 151 -20.20 19.46 -14.08
CA ASN A 151 -20.17 18.83 -15.40
C ASN A 151 -19.05 17.78 -15.56
N TYR A 152 -18.37 17.39 -14.47
CA TYR A 152 -17.29 16.42 -14.55
C TYR A 152 -17.82 15.03 -14.91
N ASN A 153 -17.02 14.26 -15.65
CA ASN A 153 -17.22 12.83 -15.83
C ASN A 153 -16.75 12.13 -14.55
N LEU A 154 -17.68 11.86 -13.61
CA LEU A 154 -17.32 11.34 -12.28
C LEU A 154 -16.51 10.04 -12.35
N GLU A 155 -16.85 9.17 -13.29
CA GLU A 155 -16.15 7.90 -13.45
C GLU A 155 -14.69 8.05 -13.91
N ASN A 156 -14.32 9.21 -14.48
CA ASN A 156 -12.94 9.49 -14.88
C ASN A 156 -12.21 10.49 -13.98
N ILE A 157 -12.74 10.76 -12.79
CA ILE A 157 -12.03 11.52 -11.76
C ILE A 157 -10.95 10.64 -11.14
N PHE A 158 -9.80 11.25 -10.86
CA PHE A 158 -8.73 10.67 -10.05
C PHE A 158 -8.70 11.31 -8.68
N SER A 159 -8.68 10.49 -7.63
CA SER A 159 -8.33 10.89 -6.28
C SER A 159 -6.85 10.60 -6.07
N VAL A 160 -6.06 11.65 -5.84
CA VAL A 160 -4.60 11.57 -5.66
C VAL A 160 -4.25 11.94 -4.24
N THR A 161 -3.63 11.02 -3.51
CA THR A 161 -3.19 11.26 -2.14
C THR A 161 -1.93 12.12 -2.14
N LEU A 162 -1.97 13.26 -1.47
CA LEU A 162 -0.86 14.16 -1.21
C LEU A 162 -0.39 13.89 0.22
N ARG A 163 0.52 12.93 0.34
CA ARG A 163 0.79 12.24 1.60
C ARG A 163 1.23 13.18 2.72
N ASP A 164 2.21 14.02 2.47
CA ASP A 164 2.89 14.79 3.52
C ASP A 164 2.22 16.13 3.83
N THR A 165 1.30 16.57 2.97
CA THR A 165 0.44 17.72 3.26
C THR A 165 -0.87 17.32 3.93
N GLY A 166 -1.20 16.02 3.94
CA GLY A 166 -2.45 15.53 4.54
C GLY A 166 -3.69 15.81 3.70
N GLU A 167 -3.53 15.89 2.38
CA GLU A 167 -4.56 16.33 1.45
C GLU A 167 -4.86 15.27 0.38
N VAL A 168 -5.97 15.47 -0.30
CA VAL A 168 -6.32 14.76 -1.54
C VAL A 168 -6.57 15.78 -2.64
N ALA A 169 -5.92 15.60 -3.78
CA ALA A 169 -6.25 16.30 -5.00
C ALA A 169 -7.27 15.48 -5.81
N LEU A 170 -8.39 16.09 -6.19
CA LEU A 170 -9.29 15.55 -7.19
C LEU A 170 -8.92 16.13 -8.54
N ILE A 171 -8.65 15.26 -9.51
CA ILE A 171 -8.20 15.64 -10.86
C ILE A 171 -9.20 15.11 -11.88
N ASP A 172 -9.66 15.97 -12.76
CA ASP A 172 -10.49 15.61 -13.89
C ASP A 172 -9.65 14.85 -14.94
N GLY A 173 -9.94 13.57 -15.12
CA GLY A 173 -9.23 12.70 -16.06
C GLY A 173 -9.46 13.06 -17.52
N ASP A 174 -10.51 13.80 -17.85
CA ASP A 174 -10.76 14.24 -19.24
C ASP A 174 -9.94 15.49 -19.57
N THR A 175 -9.94 16.51 -18.70
CA THR A 175 -9.27 17.80 -18.93
C THR A 175 -7.85 17.89 -18.33
N LYS A 176 -7.44 16.94 -17.49
CA LYS A 176 -6.15 16.91 -16.76
C LYS A 176 -5.99 18.06 -15.76
N LYS A 177 -7.07 18.72 -15.37
CA LYS A 177 -7.06 19.85 -14.45
C LYS A 177 -7.41 19.40 -13.03
N ILE A 178 -6.75 20.03 -12.06
CA ILE A 178 -7.10 19.87 -10.66
C ILE A 178 -8.45 20.53 -10.42
N ILE A 179 -9.42 19.74 -9.95
CA ILE A 179 -10.76 20.21 -9.58
C ILE A 179 -10.67 20.96 -8.26
N THR A 180 -10.11 20.30 -7.25
CA THR A 180 -9.96 20.83 -5.89
C THR A 180 -8.86 20.06 -5.15
N VAL A 181 -8.35 20.64 -4.08
CA VAL A 181 -7.47 19.99 -3.10
C VAL A 181 -8.15 20.11 -1.75
N ILE A 182 -8.32 18.99 -1.06
CA ILE A 182 -9.12 18.89 0.17
C ILE A 182 -8.24 18.38 1.30
N MET A 183 -8.22 19.10 2.43
CA MET A 183 -7.58 18.63 3.65
C MET A 183 -8.36 17.46 4.23
N THR A 184 -7.71 16.33 4.46
CA THR A 184 -8.38 15.09 4.89
C THR A 184 -7.80 14.47 6.16
N GLY A 185 -6.55 14.76 6.51
CA GLY A 185 -5.92 14.19 7.69
C GLY A 185 -4.40 14.24 7.57
N TYR A 186 -3.72 13.30 8.20
CA TYR A 186 -2.28 13.26 8.26
C TYR A 186 -1.73 12.01 7.57
N ALA A 187 -0.70 12.16 6.76
CA ALA A 187 -0.09 11.07 5.99
C ALA A 187 -1.14 10.25 5.22
N VAL A 188 -1.90 10.93 4.36
CA VAL A 188 -3.00 10.34 3.57
C VAL A 188 -2.51 9.13 2.81
N HIS A 189 -3.28 8.03 2.91
CA HIS A 189 -2.79 6.75 2.44
C HIS A 189 -3.61 6.14 1.31
N ILE A 190 -4.93 6.11 1.44
CA ILE A 190 -5.78 5.41 0.47
C ILE A 190 -7.12 6.11 0.28
N SER A 191 -7.65 6.01 -0.93
CA SER A 191 -9.03 6.38 -1.26
C SER A 191 -9.83 5.15 -1.69
N ARG A 192 -11.10 5.10 -1.32
CA ARG A 192 -12.09 4.14 -1.79
C ARG A 192 -13.30 4.87 -2.32
N VAL A 193 -13.95 4.28 -3.30
CA VAL A 193 -15.13 4.84 -3.94
C VAL A 193 -16.34 4.05 -3.50
N SER A 194 -17.43 4.72 -3.16
CA SER A 194 -18.72 4.14 -2.83
C SER A 194 -19.30 3.31 -3.98
N ALA A 195 -20.21 2.39 -3.72
CA ALA A 195 -20.84 1.56 -4.73
C ALA A 195 -21.57 2.37 -5.80
N SER A 196 -22.16 3.52 -5.39
CA SER A 196 -22.83 4.46 -6.30
C SER A 196 -21.87 5.30 -7.17
N GLY A 197 -20.57 5.30 -6.87
CA GLY A 197 -19.59 6.18 -7.51
C GLY A 197 -19.69 7.66 -7.08
N ARG A 198 -20.59 7.98 -6.14
CA ARG A 198 -20.82 9.36 -5.69
C ARG A 198 -19.82 9.83 -4.65
N TYR A 199 -19.46 8.97 -3.70
CA TYR A 199 -18.63 9.36 -2.57
C TYR A 199 -17.23 8.75 -2.68
N ILE A 200 -16.21 9.54 -2.28
CA ILE A 200 -14.86 9.07 -2.07
C ILE A 200 -14.58 9.09 -0.56
N PHE A 201 -14.17 7.94 -0.03
CA PHE A 201 -13.73 7.78 1.35
C PHE A 201 -12.20 7.79 1.38
N VAL A 202 -11.63 8.69 2.15
CA VAL A 202 -10.17 8.89 2.25
C VAL A 202 -9.75 8.63 3.69
N ILE A 203 -8.68 7.88 3.89
CA ILE A 203 -8.12 7.64 5.22
C ILE A 203 -6.67 8.10 5.30
N GLY A 204 -6.34 8.79 6.39
CA GLY A 204 -4.97 9.13 6.78
C GLY A 204 -4.40 8.12 7.79
N ARG A 205 -3.09 8.16 7.95
CA ARG A 205 -2.39 7.34 8.96
C ARG A 205 -2.75 7.73 10.40
N ASP A 206 -3.24 8.94 10.62
CA ASP A 206 -3.77 9.43 11.88
C ASP A 206 -5.15 8.84 12.27
N GLY A 207 -5.68 7.93 11.45
CA GLY A 207 -6.97 7.31 11.65
C GLY A 207 -8.16 8.17 11.27
N LYS A 208 -7.95 9.34 10.67
CA LYS A 208 -9.05 10.19 10.18
C LYS A 208 -9.58 9.69 8.85
N ILE A 209 -10.90 9.52 8.78
CA ILE A 209 -11.64 9.22 7.55
C ILE A 209 -12.43 10.47 7.15
N ASN A 210 -12.38 10.82 5.87
CA ASN A 210 -13.21 11.86 5.27
C ASN A 210 -14.07 11.26 4.16
N MET A 211 -15.31 11.69 4.07
CA MET A 211 -16.24 11.35 3.00
C MET A 211 -16.45 12.57 2.12
N ILE A 212 -16.07 12.48 0.85
CA ILE A 212 -16.13 13.56 -0.15
C ILE A 212 -17.31 13.30 -1.08
N ASP A 213 -18.18 14.29 -1.28
CA ASP A 213 -19.33 14.20 -2.20
C ASP A 213 -19.00 14.78 -3.58
N LEU A 214 -18.91 13.92 -4.59
CA LEU A 214 -18.62 14.30 -5.98
C LEU A 214 -19.80 14.99 -6.68
N TYR A 215 -21.01 15.00 -6.10
CA TYR A 215 -22.18 15.68 -6.68
C TYR A 215 -22.19 17.18 -6.44
N MET A 216 -21.44 17.67 -5.47
CA MET A 216 -21.35 19.09 -5.16
C MET A 216 -20.78 19.88 -6.36
N LYS A 217 -21.11 21.17 -6.46
CA LYS A 217 -20.58 22.08 -7.50
C LYS A 217 -19.06 22.07 -7.51
N VAL A 218 -18.45 22.13 -6.36
CA VAL A 218 -17.03 21.81 -6.10
C VAL A 218 -17.06 20.68 -5.07
N PRO A 219 -16.55 19.48 -5.39
CA PRO A 219 -16.48 18.38 -4.44
C PRO A 219 -15.75 18.76 -3.16
N ASP A 220 -16.30 18.37 -2.02
CA ASP A 220 -15.70 18.66 -0.71
C ASP A 220 -16.10 17.59 0.33
N SER A 221 -15.42 17.60 1.49
CA SER A 221 -15.68 16.70 2.60
C SER A 221 -17.03 17.02 3.28
N VAL A 222 -17.96 16.07 3.25
CA VAL A 222 -19.30 16.21 3.84
C VAL A 222 -19.43 15.59 5.22
N ALA A 223 -18.52 14.69 5.59
CA ALA A 223 -18.40 14.14 6.94
C ALA A 223 -16.97 13.69 7.22
N SER A 224 -16.59 13.67 8.48
CA SER A 224 -15.30 13.14 8.93
C SER A 224 -15.38 12.48 10.31
N ILE A 225 -14.43 11.59 10.60
CA ILE A 225 -14.30 10.89 11.87
C ILE A 225 -12.89 10.36 12.06
N LYS A 226 -12.40 10.32 13.30
CA LYS A 226 -11.14 9.65 13.64
C LYS A 226 -11.43 8.35 14.38
N ILE A 227 -11.08 7.22 13.76
CA ILE A 227 -11.42 5.88 14.25
C ILE A 227 -10.34 5.21 15.09
N GLY A 228 -9.17 5.82 15.20
CA GLY A 228 -8.01 5.31 15.95
C GLY A 228 -6.85 6.29 15.92
N MET A 229 -5.75 5.92 16.56
CA MET A 229 -4.51 6.71 16.59
C MET A 229 -3.67 6.48 15.34
N GLU A 230 -3.71 5.26 14.79
CA GLU A 230 -3.13 4.89 13.51
C GLU A 230 -4.07 3.96 12.77
N ALA A 231 -4.33 4.24 11.49
CA ALA A 231 -5.16 3.40 10.63
C ALA A 231 -4.62 3.35 9.21
N ARG A 232 -5.17 2.45 8.39
CA ARG A 232 -4.66 2.28 7.04
C ARG A 232 -5.73 2.03 5.98
N SER A 233 -6.79 1.33 6.32
CA SER A 233 -7.77 0.87 5.34
C SER A 233 -9.16 1.40 5.61
N VAL A 234 -9.86 1.76 4.57
CA VAL A 234 -11.29 2.12 4.54
C VAL A 234 -11.94 1.38 3.38
N GLU A 235 -13.19 0.96 3.54
CA GLU A 235 -13.99 0.37 2.47
C GLU A 235 -15.46 0.69 2.69
N THR A 236 -16.29 0.47 1.67
CA THR A 236 -17.75 0.69 1.72
C THR A 236 -18.51 -0.57 1.35
N SER A 237 -19.74 -0.71 1.82
CA SER A 237 -20.60 -1.83 1.45
C SER A 237 -21.00 -1.71 -0.04
N LYS A 238 -20.74 -2.79 -0.80
CA LYS A 238 -20.96 -2.84 -2.25
C LYS A 238 -21.87 -3.98 -2.70
N PHE A 239 -22.26 -4.87 -1.78
CA PHE A 239 -23.12 -5.99 -2.12
C PHE A 239 -24.53 -5.51 -2.47
N LYS A 240 -25.14 -6.14 -3.48
CA LYS A 240 -26.47 -5.76 -3.99
C LYS A 240 -27.53 -5.69 -2.88
N GLY A 241 -28.21 -4.57 -2.78
CA GLY A 241 -29.20 -4.25 -1.74
C GLY A 241 -28.61 -3.67 -0.45
N TRP A 242 -27.27 -3.50 -0.41
CA TRP A 242 -26.54 -2.93 0.71
C TRP A 242 -25.57 -1.81 0.26
N GLU A 243 -25.69 -1.40 -0.99
CA GLU A 243 -24.83 -0.38 -1.59
C GLU A 243 -24.83 0.89 -0.74
N ASP A 244 -23.64 1.38 -0.40
CA ASP A 244 -23.40 2.61 0.36
C ASP A 244 -24.04 2.68 1.77
N LYS A 245 -24.61 1.57 2.27
CA LYS A 245 -25.28 1.56 3.56
C LYS A 245 -24.32 1.69 4.73
N TYR A 246 -23.13 1.10 4.59
CA TYR A 246 -22.10 1.10 5.62
C TYR A 246 -20.74 1.46 5.03
N ALA A 247 -19.89 2.02 5.89
CA ALA A 247 -18.44 2.12 5.68
C ALA A 247 -17.73 1.40 6.82
N ILE A 248 -16.50 0.96 6.57
CA ILE A 248 -15.64 0.33 7.58
C ILE A 248 -14.24 0.90 7.50
N GLY A 249 -13.63 1.15 8.66
CA GLY A 249 -12.22 1.52 8.77
C GLY A 249 -11.45 0.55 9.64
N GLY A 250 -10.21 0.26 9.26
CA GLY A 250 -9.32 -0.66 9.94
C GLY A 250 -8.11 0.05 10.54
N CYS A 251 -7.88 -0.19 11.83
CA CYS A 251 -6.83 0.46 12.59
C CYS A 251 -5.60 -0.43 12.75
N TYR A 252 -4.45 0.23 12.85
CA TYR A 252 -3.20 -0.34 13.33
C TYR A 252 -3.09 -0.18 14.84
N TRP A 253 -3.51 1.00 15.36
CA TRP A 253 -3.61 1.24 16.79
C TRP A 253 -4.83 2.11 17.14
N PRO A 254 -5.63 1.76 18.13
CA PRO A 254 -5.68 0.40 18.69
C PRO A 254 -5.97 -0.62 17.60
N PRO A 255 -5.55 -1.89 17.73
CA PRO A 255 -5.88 -2.93 16.76
C PRO A 255 -7.39 -3.24 16.84
N GLN A 256 -8.16 -2.59 15.97
CA GLN A 256 -9.62 -2.64 15.91
C GLN A 256 -10.13 -2.30 14.51
N TYR A 257 -11.39 -2.56 14.26
CA TYR A 257 -12.11 -2.00 13.13
C TYR A 257 -13.39 -1.30 13.59
N VAL A 258 -13.83 -0.33 12.80
CA VAL A 258 -15.03 0.46 13.08
C VAL A 258 -15.96 0.40 11.90
N ILE A 259 -17.20 -0.10 12.10
CA ILE A 259 -18.28 -0.01 11.12
C ILE A 259 -19.07 1.26 11.37
N MET A 260 -19.31 2.00 10.32
CA MET A 260 -19.95 3.30 10.34
C MET A 260 -21.16 3.34 9.39
N ASN A 261 -22.08 4.24 9.64
CA ASN A 261 -23.12 4.59 8.69
C ASN A 261 -22.49 5.16 7.41
N GLY A 262 -22.90 4.65 6.25
CA GLY A 262 -22.32 5.02 4.95
C GLY A 262 -22.63 6.44 4.49
N ASP A 263 -23.67 7.06 5.04
CA ASP A 263 -24.07 8.43 4.69
C ASP A 263 -23.52 9.49 5.65
N THR A 264 -23.27 9.14 6.90
CA THR A 264 -22.94 10.13 7.94
C THR A 264 -21.60 9.89 8.60
N LEU A 265 -20.99 8.72 8.41
CA LEU A 265 -19.86 8.22 9.17
C LEU A 265 -20.15 8.05 10.68
N GLU A 266 -21.41 8.04 11.12
CA GLU A 266 -21.76 7.73 12.50
C GLU A 266 -21.14 6.37 12.89
N PRO A 267 -20.38 6.29 13.99
CA PRO A 267 -19.77 5.02 14.42
C PRO A 267 -20.86 4.12 15.03
N LEU A 268 -21.04 2.93 14.43
CA LEU A 268 -22.08 1.96 14.81
C LEU A 268 -21.50 0.81 15.63
N ILE A 269 -20.34 0.26 15.20
CA ILE A 269 -19.68 -0.90 15.81
C ILE A 269 -18.18 -0.60 15.94
N VAL A 270 -17.60 -0.98 17.07
CA VAL A 270 -16.15 -1.00 17.31
C VAL A 270 -15.79 -2.39 17.81
N GLU A 271 -14.94 -3.09 17.06
CA GLU A 271 -14.50 -4.44 17.41
C GLU A 271 -12.98 -4.53 17.47
N GLY A 272 -12.47 -5.09 18.57
CA GLY A 272 -11.04 -5.35 18.77
C GLY A 272 -10.55 -6.55 17.96
N THR A 273 -9.30 -6.50 17.51
CA THR A 273 -8.68 -7.58 16.73
C THR A 273 -7.58 -8.33 17.48
N ARG A 274 -7.30 -7.97 18.75
CA ARG A 274 -6.30 -8.66 19.59
C ARG A 274 -6.64 -10.13 19.72
N GLY A 275 -5.62 -10.98 19.66
CA GLY A 275 -5.84 -12.41 19.70
C GLY A 275 -4.58 -13.22 19.50
N THR A 276 -4.75 -14.54 19.30
CA THR A 276 -3.63 -15.46 19.12
C THR A 276 -3.28 -15.65 17.64
N THR A 277 -2.00 -15.86 17.38
CA THR A 277 -1.49 -16.29 16.08
C THR A 277 -2.14 -17.61 15.67
N TYR A 278 -2.27 -17.85 14.36
CA TYR A 278 -2.92 -19.08 13.87
C TYR A 278 -2.02 -20.32 14.00
N ASP A 279 -0.68 -20.12 14.04
CA ASP A 279 0.36 -21.14 13.98
C ASP A 279 0.90 -21.51 15.37
N THR A 280 1.33 -20.52 16.17
CA THR A 280 1.95 -20.77 17.48
C THR A 280 1.01 -20.59 18.66
N TYR A 281 -0.20 -20.03 18.43
CA TYR A 281 -1.19 -19.69 19.46
C TYR A 281 -0.70 -18.68 20.50
N GLU A 282 0.37 -17.97 20.20
CA GLU A 282 0.86 -16.88 21.05
C GLU A 282 -0.05 -15.67 20.94
N TYR A 283 -0.34 -15.03 22.07
CA TYR A 283 -1.12 -13.80 22.09
C TYR A 283 -0.34 -12.63 21.50
N HIS A 284 -0.94 -11.96 20.54
CA HIS A 284 -0.37 -10.76 19.89
C HIS A 284 -1.14 -9.51 20.30
N ARG A 285 -0.41 -8.47 20.71
CA ARG A 285 -0.98 -7.20 21.19
C ARG A 285 -1.39 -6.25 20.07
N GLU A 286 -0.81 -6.40 18.88
CA GLU A 286 -0.94 -5.50 17.73
C GLU A 286 -1.25 -6.27 16.44
N PRO A 287 -2.40 -7.00 16.34
CA PRO A 287 -2.82 -7.60 15.09
C PRO A 287 -3.51 -6.56 14.22
N ARG A 288 -2.75 -5.90 13.36
CA ARG A 288 -3.16 -4.75 12.56
C ARG A 288 -4.09 -5.13 11.41
N VAL A 289 -5.13 -4.33 11.19
CA VAL A 289 -6.01 -4.46 10.02
C VAL A 289 -5.35 -3.77 8.82
N ALA A 290 -4.64 -4.52 7.97
CA ALA A 290 -3.81 -3.93 6.91
C ALA A 290 -4.57 -3.67 5.60
N ALA A 291 -5.53 -4.51 5.23
CA ALA A 291 -6.37 -4.32 4.05
C ALA A 291 -7.82 -4.74 4.32
N ILE A 292 -8.75 -4.02 3.73
CA ILE A 292 -10.18 -4.34 3.72
C ILE A 292 -10.67 -4.29 2.28
N VAL A 293 -11.52 -5.26 1.89
CA VAL A 293 -12.25 -5.26 0.63
C VAL A 293 -13.72 -5.63 0.88
N ALA A 294 -14.63 -5.16 0.03
CA ALA A 294 -16.01 -5.60 0.02
C ALA A 294 -16.14 -6.93 -0.74
N SER A 295 -16.91 -7.85 -0.21
CA SER A 295 -17.22 -9.12 -0.89
C SER A 295 -18.14 -8.89 -2.09
N HIS A 296 -17.87 -9.60 -3.20
CA HIS A 296 -18.75 -9.62 -4.37
C HIS A 296 -19.88 -10.66 -4.25
N TYR A 297 -19.83 -11.54 -3.26
CA TYR A 297 -20.71 -12.71 -3.15
C TYR A 297 -21.68 -12.65 -1.97
N ARG A 298 -21.37 -11.86 -0.94
CA ARG A 298 -22.18 -11.76 0.29
C ARG A 298 -22.07 -10.37 0.89
N PRO A 299 -23.00 -9.94 1.76
CA PRO A 299 -22.94 -8.66 2.45
C PRO A 299 -21.84 -8.69 3.54
N GLU A 300 -20.58 -8.81 3.12
CA GLU A 300 -19.44 -8.95 4.01
C GLU A 300 -18.31 -7.99 3.66
N PHE A 301 -17.65 -7.50 4.71
CA PHE A 301 -16.31 -6.96 4.61
C PHE A 301 -15.29 -8.07 4.85
N ILE A 302 -14.25 -8.14 4.02
CA ILE A 302 -13.16 -9.09 4.16
C ILE A 302 -11.92 -8.31 4.55
N MET A 303 -11.32 -8.67 5.69
CA MET A 303 -10.13 -7.98 6.19
C MET A 303 -9.07 -8.96 6.65
N ASN A 304 -7.81 -8.57 6.51
CA ASN A 304 -6.70 -9.32 7.04
C ASN A 304 -6.24 -8.79 8.41
N LEU A 305 -5.90 -9.71 9.30
CA LEU A 305 -5.24 -9.44 10.57
C LEU A 305 -3.78 -9.85 10.45
N LYS A 306 -2.94 -8.86 10.19
CA LYS A 306 -1.59 -9.01 9.66
C LYS A 306 -0.71 -9.95 10.48
N GLU A 307 -0.51 -9.66 11.76
CA GLU A 307 0.47 -10.34 12.61
C GLU A 307 0.01 -11.73 13.06
N ILE A 308 -1.29 -11.94 13.19
CA ILE A 308 -1.86 -13.22 13.65
C ILE A 308 -2.25 -14.17 12.52
N GLY A 309 -2.15 -13.72 11.27
CA GLY A 309 -2.34 -14.57 10.09
C GLY A 309 -3.77 -15.05 9.88
N LYS A 310 -4.75 -14.23 10.19
CA LYS A 310 -6.17 -14.53 10.04
C LYS A 310 -6.82 -13.58 9.05
N ILE A 311 -7.81 -14.07 8.32
CA ILE A 311 -8.68 -13.27 7.47
C ILE A 311 -10.09 -13.36 8.03
N LEU A 312 -10.71 -12.21 8.28
CA LEU A 312 -12.08 -12.12 8.79
C LEU A 312 -13.04 -11.80 7.64
N PHE A 313 -14.15 -12.51 7.61
CA PHE A 313 -15.35 -12.20 6.83
C PHE A 313 -16.39 -11.68 7.82
N VAL A 314 -16.65 -10.40 7.79
CA VAL A 314 -17.57 -9.73 8.71
C VAL A 314 -18.88 -9.46 8.00
N ASP A 315 -19.90 -10.23 8.33
CA ASP A 315 -21.25 -10.11 7.78
C ASP A 315 -21.97 -8.92 8.41
N TYR A 316 -22.24 -7.90 7.59
CA TYR A 316 -22.93 -6.67 8.02
C TYR A 316 -24.44 -6.71 7.78
N SER A 317 -25.03 -7.87 7.45
CA SER A 317 -26.48 -7.98 7.24
C SER A 317 -27.30 -7.77 8.52
N ASP A 318 -26.71 -8.06 9.69
CA ASP A 318 -27.27 -7.79 11.01
C ASP A 318 -26.19 -7.30 11.96
N LEU A 319 -26.13 -5.97 12.17
CA LEU A 319 -25.13 -5.36 13.06
C LEU A 319 -25.39 -5.63 14.55
N HIS A 320 -26.61 -6.02 14.93
CA HIS A 320 -26.91 -6.38 16.33
C HIS A 320 -26.41 -7.77 16.69
N ASN A 321 -26.28 -8.65 15.68
CA ASN A 321 -25.76 -10.01 15.82
C ASN A 321 -24.63 -10.22 14.80
N LEU A 322 -23.58 -9.41 14.90
CA LEU A 322 -22.47 -9.41 13.96
C LEU A 322 -21.82 -10.80 13.86
N LYS A 323 -21.89 -11.40 12.68
CA LYS A 323 -21.28 -12.70 12.40
C LYS A 323 -19.93 -12.53 11.74
N THR A 324 -18.93 -13.22 12.27
CA THR A 324 -17.58 -13.20 11.73
C THR A 324 -17.11 -14.61 11.44
N THR A 325 -16.79 -14.90 10.17
CA THR A 325 -16.09 -16.12 9.79
C THR A 325 -14.59 -15.86 9.75
N THR A 326 -13.82 -16.69 10.44
CA THR A 326 -12.36 -16.56 10.50
C THR A 326 -11.70 -17.64 9.65
N VAL A 327 -10.87 -17.23 8.71
CA VAL A 327 -10.00 -18.11 7.91
C VAL A 327 -8.58 -18.01 8.44
N ARG A 328 -8.00 -19.14 8.86
CA ARG A 328 -6.57 -19.25 9.19
C ARG A 328 -5.77 -19.27 7.89
N ALA A 329 -4.78 -18.42 7.77
CA ALA A 329 -4.07 -18.20 6.53
C ALA A 329 -2.55 -18.20 6.72
N GLU A 330 -1.90 -17.05 6.64
CA GLU A 330 -0.47 -16.88 6.85
C GLU A 330 -0.21 -15.56 7.58
N ARG A 331 0.84 -15.49 8.38
CA ARG A 331 1.21 -14.26 9.11
C ARG A 331 1.75 -13.20 8.16
N PHE A 332 1.68 -11.97 8.62
CA PHE A 332 2.16 -10.77 7.92
C PHE A 332 1.42 -10.45 6.62
N LEU A 333 0.11 -10.77 6.59
CA LEU A 333 -0.78 -10.35 5.52
C LEU A 333 -0.77 -8.83 5.36
N HIS A 334 -0.76 -8.35 4.13
CA HIS A 334 -0.65 -6.93 3.85
C HIS A 334 -1.72 -6.47 2.86
N ASP A 335 -1.40 -6.41 1.60
CA ASP A 335 -2.26 -5.99 0.51
C ASP A 335 -2.57 -7.14 -0.46
N GLY A 336 -3.46 -6.89 -1.39
CA GLY A 336 -3.85 -7.86 -2.39
C GLY A 336 -5.08 -7.42 -3.16
N GLY A 337 -5.53 -8.26 -4.07
CA GLY A 337 -6.68 -7.99 -4.93
C GLY A 337 -7.36 -9.24 -5.40
N PHE A 338 -8.51 -9.04 -6.02
CA PHE A 338 -9.27 -10.13 -6.60
C PHE A 338 -8.63 -10.65 -7.89
N ASN A 339 -8.80 -11.94 -8.15
CA ASN A 339 -8.53 -12.49 -9.47
C ASN A 339 -9.58 -12.02 -10.48
N PHE A 340 -9.39 -12.34 -11.74
CA PHE A 340 -10.27 -11.95 -12.85
C PHE A 340 -11.75 -12.31 -12.62
N SER A 341 -12.04 -13.43 -11.94
CA SER A 341 -13.42 -13.87 -11.65
C SER A 341 -14.06 -13.12 -10.48
N LYS A 342 -13.30 -12.35 -9.71
CA LYS A 342 -13.70 -11.69 -8.45
C LYS A 342 -14.13 -12.66 -7.33
N ARG A 343 -13.97 -13.98 -7.55
CA ARG A 343 -14.26 -15.00 -6.55
C ARG A 343 -13.10 -15.20 -5.58
N TYR A 344 -11.88 -15.14 -6.09
CA TYR A 344 -10.69 -15.42 -5.31
C TYR A 344 -9.94 -14.13 -4.97
N LEU A 345 -9.66 -13.95 -3.70
CA LEU A 345 -8.85 -12.84 -3.20
C LEU A 345 -7.44 -13.33 -2.93
N LEU A 346 -6.45 -12.71 -3.55
CA LEU A 346 -5.03 -13.02 -3.39
C LEU A 346 -4.39 -11.95 -2.51
N MET A 347 -3.81 -12.35 -1.39
CA MET A 347 -3.21 -11.46 -0.39
C MET A 347 -1.74 -11.81 -0.14
N ALA A 348 -0.87 -10.81 -0.14
CA ALA A 348 0.55 -10.98 0.13
C ALA A 348 0.80 -11.16 1.63
N ALA A 349 1.47 -12.23 2.02
CA ALA A 349 2.10 -12.43 3.32
C ALA A 349 3.58 -12.03 3.19
N ASN A 350 3.84 -10.71 3.28
CA ASN A 350 5.13 -10.12 2.85
C ASN A 350 6.35 -10.78 3.50
N ALA A 351 6.37 -10.90 4.84
CA ALA A 351 7.52 -11.42 5.57
C ALA A 351 7.62 -12.97 5.51
N ARG A 352 6.71 -13.62 4.79
CA ARG A 352 6.68 -15.07 4.57
C ARG A 352 6.94 -15.48 3.13
N ASN A 353 7.11 -14.50 2.22
CA ASN A 353 7.34 -14.75 0.78
C ASN A 353 6.22 -15.60 0.15
N ARG A 354 4.97 -15.30 0.52
CA ARG A 354 3.79 -16.09 0.13
C ARG A 354 2.64 -15.23 -0.32
N ILE A 355 1.83 -15.80 -1.21
CA ILE A 355 0.50 -15.28 -1.54
C ILE A 355 -0.56 -16.26 -1.00
N VAL A 356 -1.46 -15.73 -0.20
CA VAL A 356 -2.63 -16.45 0.29
C VAL A 356 -3.78 -16.26 -0.69
N VAL A 357 -4.39 -17.34 -1.11
CA VAL A 357 -5.58 -17.36 -1.99
C VAL A 357 -6.79 -17.79 -1.19
N VAL A 358 -7.80 -16.94 -1.12
CA VAL A 358 -9.05 -17.17 -0.39
C VAL A 358 -10.22 -17.23 -1.37
N ASP A 359 -11.04 -18.27 -1.28
CA ASP A 359 -12.33 -18.33 -1.96
C ASP A 359 -13.35 -17.53 -1.17
N THR A 360 -13.71 -16.34 -1.69
CA THR A 360 -14.61 -15.42 -0.99
C THR A 360 -16.09 -15.84 -1.06
N LYS A 361 -16.44 -16.72 -1.99
CA LYS A 361 -17.77 -17.31 -2.07
C LYS A 361 -17.99 -18.34 -0.96
N GLU A 362 -16.96 -19.15 -0.69
CA GLU A 362 -17.04 -20.23 0.31
C GLU A 362 -16.48 -19.81 1.68
N ALA A 363 -15.86 -18.63 1.80
CA ALA A 363 -15.13 -18.15 2.96
C ALA A 363 -14.08 -19.19 3.45
N LYS A 364 -13.25 -19.67 2.54
CA LYS A 364 -12.25 -20.72 2.80
C LYS A 364 -10.90 -20.38 2.21
N LEU A 365 -9.85 -20.87 2.87
CA LEU A 365 -8.51 -20.90 2.30
C LEU A 365 -8.51 -21.84 1.07
N ALA A 366 -8.19 -21.32 -0.10
CA ALA A 366 -8.05 -22.10 -1.31
C ALA A 366 -6.63 -22.65 -1.47
N LYS A 367 -5.60 -21.78 -1.26
CA LYS A 367 -4.19 -22.15 -1.40
C LYS A 367 -3.28 -21.14 -0.72
N ILE A 368 -2.06 -21.57 -0.39
CA ILE A 368 -0.90 -20.71 -0.11
C ILE A 368 0.13 -21.02 -1.19
N VAL A 369 0.67 -19.97 -1.82
CA VAL A 369 1.61 -20.05 -2.95
C VAL A 369 2.91 -19.38 -2.54
N ASP A 370 4.02 -20.09 -2.63
CA ASP A 370 5.36 -19.53 -2.42
C ASP A 370 5.72 -18.64 -3.63
N VAL A 371 6.27 -17.47 -3.37
CA VAL A 371 6.66 -16.46 -4.36
C VAL A 371 8.01 -15.84 -4.00
N SER A 372 8.46 -14.84 -4.74
CA SER A 372 9.71 -14.14 -4.46
C SER A 372 9.70 -13.32 -3.16
N ILE A 373 10.85 -12.69 -2.85
CA ILE A 373 11.12 -12.09 -1.53
C ILE A 373 10.27 -10.84 -1.28
N LYS A 374 9.49 -10.85 -0.21
CA LYS A 374 8.61 -9.74 0.24
C LYS A 374 7.63 -9.29 -0.84
N PRO A 375 6.70 -10.14 -1.30
CA PRO A 375 5.72 -9.78 -2.30
C PRO A 375 4.93 -8.54 -1.88
N HIS A 376 4.72 -7.61 -2.81
CA HIS A 376 3.94 -6.39 -2.59
C HIS A 376 3.19 -6.01 -3.86
N PRO A 377 2.01 -6.61 -4.10
CA PRO A 377 1.27 -6.44 -5.36
C PRO A 377 0.53 -5.09 -5.47
N GLY A 378 0.34 -4.35 -4.38
CA GLY A 378 -0.73 -3.37 -4.31
C GLY A 378 -2.08 -4.06 -4.42
N ARG A 379 -2.69 -4.06 -5.61
CA ARG A 379 -3.88 -4.88 -5.92
C ARG A 379 -3.55 -6.06 -6.83
N GLY A 380 -2.30 -6.16 -7.28
CA GLY A 380 -1.88 -7.10 -8.31
C GLY A 380 -2.35 -6.69 -9.71
N ALA A 381 -2.08 -7.54 -10.67
CA ALA A 381 -2.48 -7.29 -12.06
C ALA A 381 -3.03 -8.57 -12.69
N ASN A 382 -4.25 -8.48 -13.21
CA ASN A 382 -4.92 -9.58 -13.89
C ASN A 382 -4.74 -9.46 -15.41
N PHE A 383 -4.26 -10.51 -16.06
CA PHE A 383 -4.24 -10.58 -17.53
C PHE A 383 -4.32 -12.01 -18.06
N LEU A 384 -4.62 -12.12 -19.36
CA LEU A 384 -4.62 -13.39 -20.05
C LEU A 384 -3.22 -13.67 -20.59
N HIS A 385 -2.53 -14.61 -19.93
CA HIS A 385 -1.22 -15.06 -20.37
C HIS A 385 -1.34 -15.93 -21.63
N PRO A 386 -0.48 -15.72 -22.67
CA PRO A 386 -0.60 -16.43 -23.95
C PRO A 386 -0.55 -17.96 -23.84
N LYS A 387 0.17 -18.49 -22.86
CA LYS A 387 0.39 -19.93 -22.65
C LYS A 387 -0.42 -20.52 -21.51
N PHE A 388 -0.63 -19.77 -20.42
CA PHE A 388 -1.13 -20.33 -19.15
C PHE A 388 -2.58 -19.95 -18.83
N GLY A 389 -3.22 -19.12 -19.67
CA GLY A 389 -4.56 -18.61 -19.41
C GLY A 389 -4.58 -17.45 -18.41
N PRO A 390 -5.65 -17.29 -17.62
CA PRO A 390 -5.76 -16.19 -16.66
C PRO A 390 -4.69 -16.30 -15.58
N VAL A 391 -3.92 -15.21 -15.39
CA VAL A 391 -2.93 -15.07 -14.33
C VAL A 391 -3.17 -13.79 -13.52
N TRP A 392 -2.67 -13.79 -12.30
CA TRP A 392 -2.56 -12.63 -11.44
C TRP A 392 -1.07 -12.43 -11.08
N ALA A 393 -0.57 -11.21 -11.26
CA ALA A 393 0.83 -10.88 -11.04
C ALA A 393 1.04 -10.18 -9.70
N THR A 394 2.15 -10.48 -9.04
CA THR A 394 2.69 -9.73 -7.91
C THR A 394 4.13 -9.36 -8.14
N SER A 395 4.49 -8.11 -7.84
CA SER A 395 5.87 -7.66 -7.71
C SER A 395 6.40 -7.88 -6.28
N ALA A 396 7.64 -7.52 -6.02
CA ALA A 396 8.30 -7.71 -4.75
C ALA A 396 9.04 -6.47 -4.24
N LEU A 397 9.13 -6.34 -2.92
CA LEU A 397 9.96 -5.34 -2.25
C LEU A 397 11.42 -5.80 -2.13
N GLY A 398 11.62 -7.10 -1.94
CA GLY A 398 12.89 -7.67 -1.54
C GLY A 398 13.81 -8.07 -2.69
N ASP A 399 13.27 -8.24 -3.87
CA ASP A 399 14.00 -8.59 -5.09
C ASP A 399 13.31 -8.00 -6.34
N GLU A 400 13.89 -8.22 -7.51
CA GLU A 400 13.42 -7.76 -8.81
C GLU A 400 12.34 -8.64 -9.44
N MET A 401 11.96 -9.75 -8.81
CA MET A 401 11.12 -10.77 -9.43
C MET A 401 9.63 -10.42 -9.40
N ILE A 402 8.95 -10.66 -10.51
CA ILE A 402 7.51 -10.57 -10.65
C ILE A 402 6.95 -11.98 -10.83
N SER A 403 6.16 -12.46 -9.86
CA SER A 403 5.56 -13.79 -9.90
C SER A 403 4.20 -13.77 -10.58
N LEU A 404 3.99 -14.61 -11.59
CA LEU A 404 2.72 -14.80 -12.28
C LEU A 404 2.05 -16.07 -11.75
N ILE A 405 0.88 -15.92 -11.13
CA ILE A 405 0.13 -17.01 -10.52
C ILE A 405 -1.08 -17.34 -11.40
N GLY A 406 -1.22 -18.60 -11.82
CA GLY A 406 -2.42 -19.08 -12.54
C GLY A 406 -3.67 -18.99 -11.65
N THR A 407 -4.80 -18.49 -12.18
CA THR A 407 -5.97 -18.15 -11.36
C THR A 407 -7.30 -18.75 -11.83
N ASP A 408 -7.26 -19.71 -12.73
CA ASP A 408 -8.46 -20.36 -13.27
C ASP A 408 -8.51 -21.86 -12.89
N PRO A 409 -9.11 -22.21 -11.76
CA PRO A 409 -9.20 -23.62 -11.33
C PRO A 409 -10.19 -24.44 -12.15
N ASP A 410 -11.10 -23.80 -12.86
CA ASP A 410 -12.17 -24.48 -13.57
C ASP A 410 -11.74 -24.93 -14.99
N LYS A 411 -11.08 -24.03 -15.76
CA LYS A 411 -10.67 -24.30 -17.14
C LYS A 411 -9.18 -24.63 -17.29
N ASN A 412 -8.35 -24.15 -16.36
CA ASN A 412 -6.89 -24.36 -16.36
C ASN A 412 -6.39 -24.93 -15.02
N PRO A 413 -6.99 -26.04 -14.50
CA PRO A 413 -6.71 -26.57 -13.15
C PRO A 413 -5.22 -26.95 -12.96
N GLN A 414 -4.52 -27.36 -14.03
CA GLN A 414 -3.10 -27.71 -13.99
C GLN A 414 -2.19 -26.51 -13.66
N HIS A 415 -2.65 -25.29 -13.92
CA HIS A 415 -1.92 -24.04 -13.69
C HIS A 415 -2.43 -23.26 -12.46
N ALA A 416 -3.63 -23.60 -11.97
CA ALA A 416 -4.27 -22.88 -10.88
C ALA A 416 -3.45 -22.94 -9.58
N TRP A 417 -3.31 -21.78 -8.96
CA TRP A 417 -2.65 -21.59 -7.65
C TRP A 417 -1.19 -22.06 -7.64
N LYS A 418 -0.50 -21.82 -8.74
CA LYS A 418 0.95 -22.04 -8.90
C LYS A 418 1.57 -20.83 -9.56
N VAL A 419 2.82 -20.52 -9.22
CA VAL A 419 3.64 -19.64 -10.04
C VAL A 419 3.90 -20.36 -11.36
N VAL A 420 3.36 -19.83 -12.44
CA VAL A 420 3.48 -20.43 -13.79
C VAL A 420 4.63 -19.83 -14.58
N GLU A 421 5.02 -18.61 -14.21
CA GLU A 421 6.19 -17.91 -14.76
C GLU A 421 6.67 -16.86 -13.77
N THR A 422 7.97 -16.57 -13.80
CA THR A 422 8.59 -15.47 -13.06
C THR A 422 9.30 -14.58 -14.07
N LEU A 423 9.03 -13.26 -13.98
CA LEU A 423 9.69 -12.27 -14.82
C LEU A 423 10.75 -11.56 -13.98
N GLU A 424 11.87 -11.23 -14.59
CA GLU A 424 12.90 -10.39 -14.00
C GLU A 424 12.62 -8.93 -14.33
N GLY A 425 12.49 -8.07 -13.30
CA GLY A 425 12.27 -6.63 -13.42
C GLY A 425 13.57 -5.85 -13.23
N GLN A 426 13.46 -4.53 -13.05
CA GLN A 426 14.64 -3.65 -12.99
C GLN A 426 15.24 -3.54 -11.59
N GLY A 427 14.62 -4.08 -10.55
CA GLY A 427 15.15 -4.04 -9.18
C GLY A 427 14.06 -4.28 -8.13
N GLY A 428 14.48 -4.46 -6.88
CA GLY A 428 13.59 -4.50 -5.72
C GLY A 428 12.99 -3.13 -5.36
N GLY A 429 12.12 -3.10 -4.35
CA GLY A 429 11.46 -1.87 -3.90
C GLY A 429 10.16 -1.55 -4.63
N SER A 430 9.59 -2.51 -5.35
CA SER A 430 8.30 -2.35 -6.02
C SER A 430 7.14 -2.31 -5.03
N LEU A 431 6.22 -1.37 -5.24
CA LEU A 431 4.97 -1.23 -4.49
C LEU A 431 3.75 -1.64 -5.30
N PHE A 432 3.81 -1.49 -6.63
CA PHE A 432 2.66 -1.73 -7.50
C PHE A 432 3.05 -2.37 -8.83
N VAL A 433 2.29 -3.38 -9.18
CA VAL A 433 2.22 -3.94 -10.53
C VAL A 433 0.83 -3.67 -11.08
N LYS A 434 0.71 -3.21 -12.31
CA LYS A 434 -0.58 -2.80 -12.88
C LYS A 434 -0.70 -3.11 -14.37
N THR A 435 -1.89 -3.54 -14.75
CA THR A 435 -2.36 -3.59 -16.14
C THR A 435 -3.83 -3.14 -16.20
N HIS A 436 -4.43 -3.20 -17.37
CA HIS A 436 -5.85 -2.92 -17.59
C HIS A 436 -6.40 -3.95 -18.60
N PRO A 437 -7.68 -4.35 -18.54
CA PRO A 437 -8.26 -5.35 -19.46
C PRO A 437 -8.12 -4.99 -20.95
N LYS A 438 -7.96 -3.71 -21.30
CA LYS A 438 -7.75 -3.25 -22.66
C LYS A 438 -6.27 -3.02 -23.02
N SER A 439 -5.37 -3.08 -22.03
CA SER A 439 -3.94 -2.87 -22.23
C SER A 439 -3.22 -4.14 -22.70
N LYS A 440 -2.11 -3.96 -23.40
CA LYS A 440 -1.15 -5.02 -23.73
C LYS A 440 0.11 -4.93 -22.87
N ASN A 441 0.13 -3.99 -21.92
CA ASN A 441 1.29 -3.65 -21.12
C ASN A 441 1.08 -4.03 -19.66
N LEU A 442 2.12 -4.57 -19.04
CA LEU A 442 2.23 -4.76 -17.60
C LEU A 442 3.27 -3.76 -17.08
N TYR A 443 2.87 -2.84 -16.21
CA TYR A 443 3.71 -1.80 -15.63
C TYR A 443 4.12 -2.19 -14.22
N VAL A 444 5.40 -2.02 -13.89
CA VAL A 444 5.98 -2.33 -12.58
C VAL A 444 6.81 -1.15 -12.11
N ASP A 445 6.46 -0.60 -10.95
CA ASP A 445 7.23 0.44 -10.29
C ASP A 445 8.35 -0.15 -9.42
N THR A 446 9.30 0.70 -9.02
CA THR A 446 10.38 0.39 -8.09
C THR A 446 10.62 1.56 -7.14
N ALA A 447 9.52 2.15 -6.66
CA ALA A 447 9.49 3.41 -5.93
C ALA A 447 10.39 3.46 -4.67
N LEU A 448 10.63 2.33 -4.02
CA LEU A 448 11.46 2.24 -2.81
C LEU A 448 12.88 1.73 -3.09
N ASN A 449 13.29 1.62 -4.36
CA ASN A 449 14.67 1.30 -4.69
C ASN A 449 15.59 2.47 -4.26
N PRO A 450 16.74 2.20 -3.64
CA PRO A 450 17.68 3.25 -3.26
C PRO A 450 18.44 3.87 -4.45
N ASP A 451 18.50 3.17 -5.59
CA ASP A 451 19.09 3.68 -6.83
C ASP A 451 18.10 4.64 -7.51
N GLU A 452 18.56 5.86 -7.78
CA GLU A 452 17.73 6.91 -8.38
C GLU A 452 17.27 6.57 -9.80
N ASP A 453 18.14 6.00 -10.63
CA ASP A 453 17.82 5.65 -12.02
C ASP A 453 16.71 4.59 -12.07
N ILE A 454 16.76 3.64 -11.14
CA ILE A 454 15.74 2.60 -10.98
C ILE A 454 14.46 3.19 -10.42
N ALA A 455 14.54 3.95 -9.32
CA ALA A 455 13.36 4.50 -8.64
C ALA A 455 12.62 5.55 -9.48
N SER A 456 13.31 6.25 -10.40
CA SER A 456 12.74 7.31 -11.24
C SER A 456 12.20 6.83 -12.58
N SER A 457 12.14 5.53 -12.81
CA SER A 457 11.71 4.91 -14.05
C SER A 457 10.65 3.81 -13.82
N ILE A 458 10.06 3.30 -14.90
CA ILE A 458 9.05 2.24 -14.88
C ILE A 458 9.45 1.13 -15.84
N ALA A 459 9.43 -0.12 -15.38
CA ALA A 459 9.52 -1.29 -16.24
C ALA A 459 8.17 -1.59 -16.90
N VAL A 460 8.18 -1.84 -18.21
CA VAL A 460 6.98 -2.17 -19.00
C VAL A 460 7.20 -3.44 -19.80
N PHE A 461 6.41 -4.46 -19.51
CA PHE A 461 6.42 -5.73 -20.26
C PHE A 461 5.30 -5.74 -21.30
N ASP A 462 5.59 -6.29 -22.48
CA ASP A 462 4.56 -6.66 -23.45
C ASP A 462 3.94 -8.02 -23.05
N ILE A 463 2.68 -8.01 -22.62
CA ILE A 463 1.95 -9.21 -22.16
C ILE A 463 1.95 -10.33 -23.22
N LYS A 464 2.04 -9.99 -24.51
CA LYS A 464 2.09 -10.98 -25.57
C LYS A 464 3.47 -11.59 -25.79
N ASN A 465 4.53 -10.93 -25.30
CA ASN A 465 5.93 -11.29 -25.54
C ASN A 465 6.78 -11.16 -24.27
N LEU A 466 6.32 -11.73 -23.16
CA LEU A 466 6.98 -11.61 -21.85
C LEU A 466 8.44 -12.07 -21.85
N ASN A 467 8.77 -13.06 -22.66
CA ASN A 467 10.15 -13.57 -22.81
C ASN A 467 11.14 -12.54 -23.40
N LYS A 468 10.64 -11.44 -23.97
CA LYS A 468 11.50 -10.35 -24.47
C LYS A 468 12.12 -9.51 -23.34
N GLY A 469 11.61 -9.66 -22.13
CA GLY A 469 11.91 -8.77 -21.01
C GLY A 469 11.07 -7.49 -21.05
N TYR A 470 11.62 -6.43 -20.49
CA TYR A 470 10.91 -5.14 -20.34
C TYR A 470 11.60 -4.00 -21.07
N ASP A 471 10.82 -2.99 -21.41
CA ASP A 471 11.31 -1.68 -21.80
C ASP A 471 11.27 -0.74 -20.57
N VAL A 472 12.19 0.22 -20.49
CA VAL A 472 12.22 1.22 -19.41
C VAL A 472 11.64 2.53 -19.90
N LEU A 473 10.67 3.08 -19.17
CA LEU A 473 10.13 4.42 -19.40
C LEU A 473 10.77 5.41 -18.43
N PRO A 474 11.48 6.45 -18.89
CA PRO A 474 12.16 7.43 -18.05
C PRO A 474 11.16 8.49 -17.52
N ILE A 475 10.20 8.07 -16.69
CA ILE A 475 9.08 8.91 -16.23
C ILE A 475 9.59 10.12 -15.44
N GLY A 476 10.64 9.93 -14.62
CA GLY A 476 11.28 11.00 -13.87
C GLY A 476 11.80 12.11 -14.78
N ASP A 477 12.45 11.75 -15.88
CA ASP A 477 12.96 12.73 -16.89
C ASP A 477 11.81 13.41 -17.62
N TRP A 478 10.78 12.65 -17.98
CA TRP A 478 9.59 13.18 -18.65
C TRP A 478 8.81 14.18 -17.80
N SER A 479 8.93 14.10 -16.48
CA SER A 479 8.33 15.08 -15.57
C SER A 479 8.90 16.49 -15.73
N GLY A 480 10.13 16.60 -16.23
CA GLY A 480 10.89 17.86 -16.33
C GLY A 480 11.45 18.35 -15.00
N ILE A 481 11.27 17.61 -13.90
CA ILE A 481 11.85 17.90 -12.58
C ILE A 481 13.33 17.54 -12.62
N LYS A 482 14.20 18.43 -12.12
CA LYS A 482 15.66 18.28 -12.16
C LYS A 482 16.28 17.84 -10.85
N GLU A 483 15.60 18.07 -9.74
CA GLU A 483 16.13 17.84 -8.40
C GLU A 483 15.32 16.79 -7.65
N GLY A 484 15.99 16.05 -6.77
CA GLY A 484 15.41 15.07 -5.87
C GLY A 484 15.33 13.67 -6.45
N MET A 485 14.91 12.74 -5.62
CA MET A 485 14.86 11.30 -5.91
C MET A 485 13.85 10.92 -7.01
N ARG A 486 12.84 11.74 -7.27
CA ARG A 486 11.81 11.55 -8.31
C ARG A 486 11.22 10.13 -8.37
N ARG A 487 10.86 9.56 -7.22
CA ARG A 487 10.31 8.20 -7.14
C ARG A 487 9.03 8.06 -7.95
N ILE A 488 9.00 7.11 -8.85
CA ILE A 488 7.80 6.83 -9.64
C ILE A 488 6.98 5.77 -8.92
N VAL A 489 5.74 6.13 -8.58
CA VAL A 489 4.88 5.25 -7.78
C VAL A 489 3.50 5.10 -8.39
N GLN A 490 2.97 3.89 -8.29
CA GLN A 490 1.62 3.46 -8.63
C GLN A 490 1.18 3.85 -10.05
N PRO A 491 1.36 2.99 -11.05
CA PRO A 491 0.65 3.12 -12.31
C PRO A 491 -0.87 3.07 -12.05
N GLU A 492 -1.64 4.01 -12.60
CA GLU A 492 -3.10 3.97 -12.56
C GLU A 492 -3.68 4.36 -13.92
N PHE A 493 -4.62 3.56 -14.41
CA PHE A 493 -5.26 3.81 -15.69
C PHE A 493 -6.43 4.78 -15.57
N ASN A 494 -6.71 5.50 -16.64
CA ASN A 494 -7.96 6.20 -16.78
C ASN A 494 -9.10 5.20 -17.05
N LYS A 495 -10.36 5.66 -16.98
CA LYS A 495 -11.56 4.84 -17.21
C LYS A 495 -11.51 4.08 -18.55
N ASN A 496 -10.97 4.68 -19.59
CA ASN A 496 -10.91 4.09 -20.93
C ASN A 496 -9.80 3.03 -21.08
N GLY A 497 -8.80 3.06 -20.22
CA GLY A 497 -7.63 2.17 -20.29
C GLY A 497 -6.67 2.50 -21.42
N ASP A 498 -6.68 3.74 -21.91
CA ASP A 498 -5.80 4.24 -22.98
C ASP A 498 -4.72 5.21 -22.48
N GLU A 499 -4.81 5.64 -21.22
CA GLU A 499 -3.80 6.43 -20.53
C GLU A 499 -3.40 5.75 -19.22
N VAL A 500 -2.12 5.78 -18.92
CA VAL A 500 -1.58 5.38 -17.62
C VAL A 500 -0.89 6.57 -16.96
N TRP A 501 -1.21 6.80 -15.70
CA TRP A 501 -0.81 7.93 -14.88
C TRP A 501 0.19 7.49 -13.82
N PHE A 502 1.29 8.21 -13.69
CA PHE A 502 2.37 7.94 -12.72
C PHE A 502 2.55 9.14 -11.80
N SER A 503 2.62 8.91 -10.49
CA SER A 503 3.07 9.94 -9.56
C SER A 503 4.59 10.03 -9.60
N VAL A 504 5.12 11.24 -9.73
CA VAL A 504 6.51 11.56 -9.45
C VAL A 504 6.55 12.07 -8.03
N TRP A 505 6.81 11.16 -7.10
CA TRP A 505 6.89 11.44 -5.66
C TRP A 505 8.29 11.88 -5.30
N ASN A 506 8.42 13.13 -4.91
CA ASN A 506 9.65 13.73 -4.45
C ASN A 506 9.54 14.13 -2.97
N ALA A 507 10.62 14.60 -2.34
CA ALA A 507 10.56 15.10 -0.97
C ALA A 507 9.60 16.31 -0.86
N LYS A 508 9.04 16.53 0.34
CA LYS A 508 8.04 17.59 0.60
C LYS A 508 8.49 18.99 0.19
N SER A 509 9.79 19.26 0.31
CA SER A 509 10.40 20.55 -0.05
C SER A 509 10.73 20.68 -1.55
N GLN A 510 10.48 19.65 -2.34
CA GLN A 510 10.84 19.57 -3.75
C GLN A 510 9.60 19.46 -4.64
N GLU A 511 9.76 19.80 -5.93
CA GLU A 511 8.68 19.66 -6.89
C GLU A 511 8.28 18.20 -7.07
N SER A 512 6.99 18.00 -7.25
CA SER A 512 6.38 16.73 -7.63
C SER A 512 5.49 16.93 -8.85
N ALA A 513 5.12 15.85 -9.52
CA ALA A 513 4.29 15.91 -10.72
C ALA A 513 3.45 14.63 -10.88
N ILE A 514 2.53 14.67 -11.85
CA ILE A 514 1.89 13.48 -12.38
C ILE A 514 2.20 13.42 -13.87
N VAL A 515 2.79 12.32 -14.32
CA VAL A 515 3.12 12.06 -15.71
C VAL A 515 2.09 11.12 -16.31
N ILE A 516 1.56 11.48 -17.48
CA ILE A 516 0.53 10.72 -18.20
C ILE A 516 1.12 10.21 -19.49
N VAL A 517 0.98 8.92 -19.71
CA VAL A 517 1.53 8.18 -20.85
C VAL A 517 0.39 7.57 -21.65
N ASP A 518 0.48 7.63 -22.96
CA ASP A 518 -0.38 6.89 -23.86
C ASP A 518 -0.04 5.39 -23.79
N ASP A 519 -0.97 4.56 -23.35
CA ASP A 519 -0.72 3.14 -23.11
C ASP A 519 -0.29 2.38 -24.37
N LYS A 520 -0.90 2.70 -25.53
CA LYS A 520 -0.63 1.99 -26.78
C LYS A 520 0.75 2.29 -27.34
N THR A 521 1.17 3.55 -27.30
CA THR A 521 2.44 4.01 -27.90
C THR A 521 3.58 4.06 -26.89
N ARG A 522 3.28 3.99 -25.61
CA ARG A 522 4.22 4.15 -24.48
C ARG A 522 4.96 5.50 -24.51
N LYS A 523 4.35 6.54 -25.08
CA LYS A 523 4.94 7.88 -25.21
C LYS A 523 4.31 8.84 -24.21
N LEU A 524 5.09 9.83 -23.79
CA LEU A 524 4.60 10.94 -22.98
C LEU A 524 3.42 11.62 -23.67
N LYS A 525 2.32 11.78 -22.95
CA LYS A 525 1.11 12.47 -23.43
C LYS A 525 0.91 13.82 -22.73
N HIS A 526 1.10 13.86 -21.42
CA HIS A 526 0.90 15.09 -20.64
C HIS A 526 1.64 15.03 -19.30
N VAL A 527 1.97 16.19 -18.74
CA VAL A 527 2.54 16.34 -17.40
C VAL A 527 1.72 17.37 -16.62
N ILE A 528 1.21 16.96 -15.47
CA ILE A 528 0.56 17.88 -14.54
C ILE A 528 1.63 18.34 -13.54
N ARG A 529 2.05 19.61 -13.67
CA ARG A 529 2.94 20.30 -12.71
C ARG A 529 2.16 21.43 -12.08
N ASP A 530 1.91 21.31 -10.80
CA ASP A 530 1.20 22.33 -10.01
C ASP A 530 1.77 22.31 -8.59
N LYS A 531 2.05 23.49 -8.04
CA LYS A 531 2.61 23.64 -6.68
C LYS A 531 1.75 23.01 -5.57
N ARG A 532 0.48 22.74 -5.86
CA ARG A 532 -0.44 22.03 -4.94
C ARG A 532 -0.21 20.51 -4.95
N ILE A 533 0.48 19.96 -5.95
CA ILE A 533 0.84 18.54 -6.01
C ILE A 533 2.12 18.32 -5.22
N VAL A 534 1.98 18.01 -3.93
CA VAL A 534 3.09 17.76 -3.01
C VAL A 534 3.06 16.29 -2.60
N THR A 535 4.18 15.60 -2.74
CA THR A 535 4.33 14.17 -2.38
C THR A 535 3.15 13.29 -2.83
N PRO A 536 2.77 13.32 -4.13
CA PRO A 536 1.68 12.49 -4.64
C PRO A 536 2.12 11.02 -4.56
N THR A 537 1.33 10.18 -3.92
CA THR A 537 1.60 8.74 -3.83
C THR A 537 0.50 7.94 -4.50
N GLY A 538 -0.56 7.59 -3.76
CA GLY A 538 -1.67 6.83 -4.29
C GLY A 538 -2.52 7.61 -5.29
N LYS A 539 -2.89 6.97 -6.41
CA LYS A 539 -3.87 7.49 -7.36
C LYS A 539 -4.97 6.46 -7.55
N PHE A 540 -6.22 6.93 -7.54
CA PHE A 540 -7.38 6.05 -7.58
C PHE A 540 -8.38 6.63 -8.58
N ASN A 541 -8.49 6.01 -9.75
CA ASN A 541 -9.54 6.34 -10.70
C ASN A 541 -10.89 5.84 -10.16
N VAL A 542 -11.93 6.66 -10.22
CA VAL A 542 -13.26 6.36 -9.66
C VAL A 542 -13.81 5.07 -10.26
N PHE A 543 -13.85 4.94 -11.58
CA PHE A 543 -14.38 3.75 -12.25
C PHE A 543 -13.59 2.48 -11.88
N ASN A 544 -12.27 2.54 -11.97
CA ASN A 544 -11.42 1.38 -11.71
C ASN A 544 -11.52 0.93 -10.24
N THR A 545 -11.59 1.88 -9.31
CA THR A 545 -11.72 1.60 -7.88
C THR A 545 -13.11 1.05 -7.52
N MET A 546 -14.16 1.59 -8.11
CA MET A 546 -15.54 1.15 -7.89
C MET A 546 -15.76 -0.29 -8.37
N HIS A 547 -15.14 -0.64 -9.50
CA HIS A 547 -15.32 -1.92 -10.18
C HIS A 547 -14.20 -2.94 -9.95
N ASP A 548 -13.23 -2.63 -9.07
CA ASP A 548 -12.03 -3.48 -8.85
C ASP A 548 -11.35 -3.90 -10.18
N VAL A 549 -11.03 -2.90 -11.02
CA VAL A 549 -10.34 -3.09 -12.30
C VAL A 549 -8.83 -3.05 -12.07
N TYR A 550 -8.15 -4.21 -12.11
CA TYR A 550 -6.68 -4.35 -11.95
C TYR A 550 -6.16 -5.71 -12.43
#